data_9909cd5d22bf77ea3952722182270638
#
_entry.id   9909cd5d22bf77ea3952722182270638
#
_cell.length_a   1.000
_cell.length_b   1.000
_cell.length_c   1.000
_cell.angle_alpha   90.00
_cell.angle_beta   90.00
_cell.angle_gamma   90.00
#
_symmetry.space_group_name_H-M   'P 1'
#
loop_
_entity.id
_entity.type
_entity.pdbx_description
1 polymer ?
#
loop_
_entity_poly.entity_id
_entity_poly.type
_entity_poly.pdbx_seq_one_letter_code
_entity_poly.pdbx_strand_id
1 'polypeptide(L)'
;MAKEPSPAKSRLLDDLRQVMRTRHYSYRTEESYVAWARRFILFHDKRHPKNMGAGEINTFLSHLAVEGGVSAATQNQALAALLFLFREVLRVEVPWMDGVVRAKKSQRLPEVMTKREVKAVLDQMPEGKRLMAGLLYGSGLRLTECLNLRVKDVDFERGEILVRNGKGGKDRVTVLPKSLAPKLKAHLRKHKAWFAKVSEEGRGRCSMPDALERKYPAAPFEWKWQFIFPAPRPSQDPRSMQIKRHHLNETVLQRAVKEAVRAAGITKSVSCHTFRHSFATHLLEDGYDIRTVQELLGHSDVSTTMIYTHVLNRGGRGVRSPADTL
;
A
#
# COMPACT_ATOMS: atom_id res chain seq x y z
N MET A 1 5.92 -36.47 39.36
CA MET A 1 5.08 -36.32 38.16
C MET A 1 4.72 -34.83 38.03
N ALA A 2 5.40 -34.13 37.12
CA ALA A 2 5.13 -32.73 36.85
C ALA A 2 3.84 -32.64 35.99
N LYS A 3 2.85 -31.88 36.45
CA LYS A 3 1.65 -31.59 35.72
C LYS A 3 2.03 -30.80 34.47
N GLU A 4 1.78 -31.35 33.27
CA GLU A 4 1.83 -30.60 32.04
C GLU A 4 0.86 -29.39 32.14
N PRO A 5 1.29 -28.20 31.72
CA PRO A 5 0.40 -27.05 31.70
C PRO A 5 -0.72 -27.33 30.71
N SER A 6 -1.95 -27.31 31.18
CA SER A 6 -3.16 -27.35 30.36
C SER A 6 -3.05 -26.29 29.25
N PRO A 7 -3.28 -26.65 27.97
CA PRO A 7 -3.20 -25.66 26.90
C PRO A 7 -4.23 -24.56 27.16
N ALA A 8 -3.75 -23.33 27.34
CA ALA A 8 -4.59 -22.15 27.46
C ALA A 8 -5.58 -22.17 26.30
N LYS A 9 -6.88 -22.05 26.58
CA LYS A 9 -7.95 -21.98 25.57
C LYS A 9 -7.62 -20.83 24.61
N SER A 10 -7.00 -21.18 23.48
CA SER A 10 -6.68 -20.24 22.44
C SER A 10 -7.97 -19.56 21.98
N ARG A 11 -7.97 -18.24 21.95
CA ARG A 11 -9.12 -17.51 21.45
C ARG A 11 -9.06 -17.56 19.93
N LEU A 12 -10.14 -17.90 19.26
CA LEU A 12 -10.24 -18.06 17.80
C LEU A 12 -9.52 -16.95 17.00
N LEU A 13 -9.59 -15.70 17.47
CA LEU A 13 -8.92 -14.59 16.81
C LEU A 13 -7.39 -14.64 16.97
N ASP A 14 -6.88 -15.26 18.02
CA ASP A 14 -5.45 -15.45 18.22
C ASP A 14 -4.93 -16.60 17.35
N ASP A 15 -5.73 -17.66 17.17
CA ASP A 15 -5.45 -18.72 16.20
C ASP A 15 -5.41 -18.15 14.77
N LEU A 16 -6.36 -17.29 14.42
CA LEU A 16 -6.37 -16.60 13.13
C LEU A 16 -5.08 -15.80 12.92
N ARG A 17 -4.64 -15.02 13.92
CA ARG A 17 -3.36 -14.29 13.86
C ARG A 17 -2.18 -15.23 13.67
N GLN A 18 -2.14 -16.32 14.42
CA GLN A 18 -1.06 -17.29 14.35
C GLN A 18 -0.94 -17.94 12.97
N VAL A 19 -2.07 -18.40 12.41
CA VAL A 19 -2.10 -19.00 11.07
C VAL A 19 -1.67 -17.99 10.00
N MET A 20 -2.13 -16.72 10.10
CA MET A 20 -1.73 -15.68 9.16
C MET A 20 -0.23 -15.36 9.26
N ARG A 21 0.35 -15.33 10.46
CA ARG A 21 1.78 -15.12 10.68
C ARG A 21 2.62 -16.26 10.12
N THR A 22 2.20 -17.51 10.35
CA THR A 22 2.84 -18.70 9.78
C THR A 22 2.86 -18.66 8.26
N ARG A 23 1.84 -18.06 7.64
CA ARG A 23 1.75 -17.88 6.18
C ARG A 23 2.35 -16.56 5.69
N HIS A 24 3.09 -15.85 6.52
CA HIS A 24 3.78 -14.59 6.18
C HIS A 24 2.87 -13.45 5.69
N TYR A 25 1.61 -13.41 6.12
CA TYR A 25 0.75 -12.27 5.81
C TYR A 25 1.25 -10.99 6.47
N SER A 26 1.05 -9.86 5.78
CA SER A 26 1.40 -8.56 6.32
C SER A 26 0.56 -8.25 7.58
N TYR A 27 1.13 -7.48 8.51
CA TYR A 27 0.41 -7.03 9.72
C TYR A 27 -0.92 -6.35 9.39
N ARG A 28 -0.95 -5.52 8.35
CA ARG A 28 -2.17 -4.83 7.89
C ARG A 28 -3.25 -5.80 7.39
N THR A 29 -2.86 -6.87 6.71
CA THR A 29 -3.79 -7.91 6.27
C THR A 29 -4.31 -8.70 7.46
N GLU A 30 -3.43 -9.02 8.44
CA GLU A 30 -3.79 -9.67 9.70
C GLU A 30 -4.84 -8.87 10.45
N GLU A 31 -4.61 -7.58 10.69
CA GLU A 31 -5.58 -6.69 11.37
C GLU A 31 -6.91 -6.59 10.62
N SER A 32 -6.87 -6.48 9.30
CA SER A 32 -8.09 -6.43 8.49
C SER A 32 -8.91 -7.72 8.58
N TYR A 33 -8.26 -8.88 8.50
CA TYR A 33 -8.95 -10.18 8.57
C TYR A 33 -9.52 -10.43 9.97
N VAL A 34 -8.76 -10.09 11.01
CA VAL A 34 -9.23 -10.17 12.41
C VAL A 34 -10.43 -9.24 12.64
N ALA A 35 -10.40 -8.03 12.09
CA ALA A 35 -11.52 -7.09 12.19
C ALA A 35 -12.78 -7.63 11.50
N TRP A 36 -12.67 -8.22 10.30
CA TRP A 36 -13.79 -8.83 9.60
C TRP A 36 -14.33 -10.05 10.34
N ALA A 37 -13.46 -10.95 10.83
CA ALA A 37 -13.88 -12.09 11.63
C ALA A 37 -14.62 -11.67 12.89
N ARG A 38 -14.12 -10.63 13.60
CA ARG A 38 -14.79 -10.08 14.78
C ARG A 38 -16.15 -9.48 14.44
N ARG A 39 -16.27 -8.72 13.36
CA ARG A 39 -17.55 -8.13 12.90
C ARG A 39 -18.57 -9.22 12.58
N PHE A 40 -18.14 -10.28 11.89
CA PHE A 40 -18.99 -11.43 11.57
C PHE A 40 -19.52 -12.14 12.84
N ILE A 41 -18.63 -12.39 13.82
CA ILE A 41 -19.01 -13.01 15.10
C ILE A 41 -20.00 -12.15 15.87
N LEU A 42 -19.78 -10.83 15.91
CA LEU A 42 -20.67 -9.89 16.58
C LEU A 42 -22.03 -9.77 15.90
N PHE A 43 -22.07 -9.80 14.58
CA PHE A 43 -23.31 -9.77 13.78
C PHE A 43 -24.21 -10.97 14.06
N HIS A 44 -23.63 -12.13 14.36
CA HIS A 44 -24.33 -13.35 14.74
C HIS A 44 -24.34 -13.59 16.25
N ASP A 45 -24.55 -12.55 17.06
CA ASP A 45 -24.74 -12.60 18.52
C ASP A 45 -23.66 -13.39 19.28
N LYS A 46 -22.41 -13.25 18.84
CA LYS A 46 -21.23 -13.95 19.40
C LYS A 46 -21.29 -15.49 19.26
N ARG A 47 -22.14 -16.00 18.36
CA ARG A 47 -22.17 -17.42 18.03
C ARG A 47 -20.79 -17.85 17.48
N HIS A 48 -20.34 -19.05 17.86
CA HIS A 48 -19.02 -19.51 17.44
C HIS A 48 -19.04 -19.93 15.95
N PRO A 49 -18.10 -19.46 15.10
CA PRO A 49 -18.10 -19.71 13.66
C PRO A 49 -18.08 -21.20 13.27
N LYS A 50 -17.61 -22.11 14.12
CA LYS A 50 -17.75 -23.57 13.89
C LYS A 50 -19.19 -24.04 13.68
N ASN A 51 -20.16 -23.30 14.26
CA ASN A 51 -21.58 -23.59 14.20
C ASN A 51 -22.30 -22.75 13.13
N MET A 52 -21.54 -22.16 12.21
CA MET A 52 -22.03 -21.31 11.13
C MET A 52 -21.53 -21.85 9.79
N GLY A 53 -22.19 -21.48 8.71
CA GLY A 53 -21.85 -21.95 7.38
C GLY A 53 -22.06 -20.90 6.30
N ALA A 54 -22.31 -21.37 5.08
CA ALA A 54 -22.53 -20.51 3.91
C ALA A 54 -23.74 -19.58 4.09
N GLY A 55 -24.81 -20.01 4.76
CA GLY A 55 -26.00 -19.20 5.02
C GLY A 55 -25.67 -17.95 5.83
N GLU A 56 -24.95 -18.11 6.95
CA GLU A 56 -24.57 -17.00 7.81
C GLU A 56 -23.59 -16.05 7.11
N ILE A 57 -22.65 -16.58 6.32
CA ILE A 57 -21.73 -15.77 5.51
C ILE A 57 -22.54 -14.92 4.53
N ASN A 58 -23.50 -15.51 3.82
CA ASN A 58 -24.35 -14.80 2.86
C ASN A 58 -25.20 -13.72 3.55
N THR A 59 -25.82 -14.04 4.68
CA THR A 59 -26.61 -13.07 5.45
C THR A 59 -25.75 -11.86 5.86
N PHE A 60 -24.55 -12.11 6.37
CA PHE A 60 -23.63 -11.03 6.75
C PHE A 60 -23.17 -10.19 5.55
N LEU A 61 -22.84 -10.82 4.42
CA LEU A 61 -22.42 -10.10 3.21
C LEU A 61 -23.57 -9.29 2.61
N SER A 62 -24.81 -9.82 2.65
CA SER A 62 -26.01 -9.10 2.23
C SER A 62 -26.29 -7.89 3.12
N HIS A 63 -26.20 -8.06 4.42
CA HIS A 63 -26.28 -6.94 5.39
C HIS A 63 -25.22 -5.86 5.10
N LEU A 64 -23.97 -6.24 4.84
CA LEU A 64 -22.92 -5.27 4.49
C LEU A 64 -23.26 -4.50 3.21
N ALA A 65 -23.85 -5.16 2.21
CA ALA A 65 -24.19 -4.53 0.93
C ALA A 65 -25.43 -3.63 1.05
N VAL A 66 -26.50 -4.13 1.66
CA VAL A 66 -27.82 -3.47 1.69
C VAL A 66 -27.89 -2.43 2.80
N GLU A 67 -27.61 -2.82 4.02
CA GLU A 67 -27.74 -1.93 5.20
C GLU A 67 -26.44 -1.14 5.44
N GLY A 68 -25.28 -1.79 5.26
CA GLY A 68 -23.97 -1.16 5.44
C GLY A 68 -23.54 -0.27 4.29
N GLY A 69 -24.17 -0.35 3.10
CA GLY A 69 -23.86 0.44 1.93
C GLY A 69 -22.39 0.32 1.46
N VAL A 70 -21.72 -0.79 1.79
CA VAL A 70 -20.29 -0.95 1.50
C VAL A 70 -20.03 -1.17 0.00
N SER A 71 -18.85 -0.75 -0.47
CA SER A 71 -18.46 -1.00 -1.86
C SER A 71 -18.26 -2.50 -2.13
N ALA A 72 -18.42 -2.90 -3.39
CA ALA A 72 -18.14 -4.27 -3.86
C ALA A 72 -16.74 -4.76 -3.46
N ALA A 73 -15.74 -3.88 -3.47
CA ALA A 73 -14.37 -4.21 -3.05
C ALA A 73 -14.29 -4.53 -1.55
N THR A 74 -15.03 -3.78 -0.73
CA THR A 74 -15.10 -3.98 0.73
C THR A 74 -15.82 -5.29 1.06
N GLN A 75 -16.93 -5.58 0.38
CA GLN A 75 -17.66 -6.85 0.53
C GLN A 75 -16.79 -8.05 0.13
N ASN A 76 -16.07 -7.97 -0.99
CA ASN A 76 -15.14 -9.02 -1.41
C ASN A 76 -13.96 -9.20 -0.44
N GLN A 77 -13.51 -8.14 0.22
CA GLN A 77 -12.48 -8.23 1.26
C GLN A 77 -13.01 -8.96 2.51
N ALA A 78 -14.23 -8.67 2.93
CA ALA A 78 -14.90 -9.37 4.04
C ALA A 78 -15.04 -10.87 3.70
N LEU A 79 -15.52 -11.19 2.50
CA LEU A 79 -15.63 -12.57 2.02
C LEU A 79 -14.28 -13.29 2.07
N ALA A 80 -13.21 -12.69 1.55
CA ALA A 80 -11.88 -13.29 1.56
C ALA A 80 -11.39 -13.58 3.01
N ALA A 81 -11.65 -12.68 3.94
CA ALA A 81 -11.31 -12.86 5.35
C ALA A 81 -12.08 -14.01 6.00
N LEU A 82 -13.39 -14.12 5.73
CA LEU A 82 -14.23 -15.20 6.24
C LEU A 82 -13.86 -16.55 5.62
N LEU A 83 -13.62 -16.61 4.32
CA LEU A 83 -13.14 -17.83 3.67
C LEU A 83 -11.81 -18.31 4.27
N PHE A 84 -10.91 -17.38 4.55
CA PHE A 84 -9.65 -17.72 5.22
C PHE A 84 -9.91 -18.28 6.62
N LEU A 85 -10.78 -17.64 7.41
CA LEU A 85 -11.14 -18.12 8.74
C LEU A 85 -11.69 -19.55 8.70
N PHE A 86 -12.67 -19.82 7.84
CA PHE A 86 -13.31 -21.14 7.77
C PHE A 86 -12.37 -22.22 7.24
N ARG A 87 -11.64 -21.96 6.14
CA ARG A 87 -10.79 -22.98 5.50
C ARG A 87 -9.51 -23.23 6.27
N GLU A 88 -8.82 -22.18 6.68
CA GLU A 88 -7.46 -22.29 7.17
C GLU A 88 -7.36 -22.41 8.69
N VAL A 89 -8.30 -21.82 9.41
CA VAL A 89 -8.29 -21.82 10.88
C VAL A 89 -9.25 -22.87 11.43
N LEU A 90 -10.49 -22.87 10.98
CA LEU A 90 -11.51 -23.82 11.46
C LEU A 90 -11.46 -25.16 10.75
N ARG A 91 -10.80 -25.23 9.59
CA ARG A 91 -10.71 -26.44 8.73
C ARG A 91 -12.08 -27.02 8.41
N VAL A 92 -13.05 -26.14 8.20
CA VAL A 92 -14.42 -26.50 7.80
C VAL A 92 -14.49 -26.35 6.29
N GLU A 93 -14.87 -27.41 5.59
CA GLU A 93 -15.25 -27.31 4.18
C GLU A 93 -16.55 -26.53 4.12
N VAL A 94 -16.48 -25.33 3.57
CA VAL A 94 -17.68 -24.56 3.24
C VAL A 94 -18.10 -25.07 1.86
N PRO A 95 -19.20 -25.87 1.76
CA PRO A 95 -19.69 -26.32 0.47
C PRO A 95 -19.84 -25.09 -0.42
N TRP A 96 -19.38 -25.19 -1.64
CA TRP A 96 -19.20 -24.07 -2.56
C TRP A 96 -20.39 -23.15 -2.56
N MET A 97 -20.09 -21.91 -2.33
CA MET A 97 -21.03 -20.81 -2.27
C MET A 97 -21.41 -20.40 -3.69
N ASP A 98 -22.02 -21.28 -4.45
CA ASP A 98 -22.59 -20.99 -5.77
C ASP A 98 -23.67 -19.89 -5.69
N GLY A 99 -24.11 -19.58 -4.45
CA GLY A 99 -25.03 -18.50 -4.14
C GLY A 99 -24.42 -17.25 -3.54
N VAL A 100 -23.09 -17.14 -3.34
CA VAL A 100 -22.50 -15.86 -2.89
C VAL A 100 -22.36 -14.92 -4.09
N VAL A 101 -23.30 -14.00 -4.20
CA VAL A 101 -23.26 -12.93 -5.19
C VAL A 101 -22.03 -12.05 -4.93
N ARG A 102 -20.96 -12.33 -5.65
CA ARG A 102 -19.81 -11.42 -5.70
C ARG A 102 -20.27 -10.12 -6.32
N ALA A 103 -20.18 -9.04 -5.56
CA ALA A 103 -20.54 -7.74 -6.10
C ALA A 103 -19.69 -7.41 -7.34
N LYS A 104 -20.38 -7.05 -8.42
CA LYS A 104 -19.76 -6.71 -9.70
C LYS A 104 -18.89 -5.47 -9.52
N LYS A 105 -17.59 -5.58 -9.76
CA LYS A 105 -16.68 -4.43 -9.71
C LYS A 105 -17.03 -3.48 -10.84
N SER A 106 -17.43 -2.25 -10.53
CA SER A 106 -17.50 -1.19 -11.53
C SER A 106 -16.08 -0.82 -11.96
N GLN A 107 -15.78 -0.89 -13.24
CA GLN A 107 -14.52 -0.35 -13.79
C GLN A 107 -14.70 1.16 -13.94
N ARG A 108 -14.06 1.93 -13.06
CA ARG A 108 -13.94 3.38 -13.22
C ARG A 108 -12.57 3.70 -13.79
N LEU A 109 -12.53 4.56 -14.80
CA LEU A 109 -11.27 5.10 -15.28
C LEU A 109 -10.59 5.87 -14.14
N PRO A 110 -9.28 5.71 -13.97
CA PRO A 110 -8.56 6.42 -12.93
C PRO A 110 -8.55 7.92 -13.21
N GLU A 111 -8.71 8.73 -12.17
CA GLU A 111 -8.46 10.17 -12.24
C GLU A 111 -7.00 10.44 -12.56
N VAL A 112 -6.76 11.31 -13.54
CA VAL A 112 -5.43 11.73 -14.00
C VAL A 112 -5.34 13.25 -13.92
N MET A 113 -4.25 13.75 -13.35
CA MET A 113 -3.90 15.16 -13.36
C MET A 113 -3.15 15.51 -14.64
N THR A 114 -3.38 16.69 -15.20
CA THR A 114 -2.50 17.25 -16.22
C THR A 114 -1.12 17.61 -15.63
N LYS A 115 -0.08 17.75 -16.46
CA LYS A 115 1.26 18.18 -16.02
C LYS A 115 1.19 19.53 -15.26
N ARG A 116 0.29 20.44 -15.64
CA ARG A 116 0.05 21.73 -14.96
C ARG A 116 -0.58 21.54 -13.58
N GLU A 117 -1.58 20.68 -13.46
CA GLU A 117 -2.22 20.36 -12.18
C GLU A 117 -1.25 19.67 -11.22
N VAL A 118 -0.43 18.71 -11.71
CA VAL A 118 0.63 18.10 -10.88
C VAL A 118 1.57 19.17 -10.31
N LYS A 119 2.03 20.10 -11.16
CA LYS A 119 2.91 21.20 -10.74
C LYS A 119 2.21 22.07 -9.70
N ALA A 120 0.97 22.45 -9.94
CA ALA A 120 0.20 23.32 -9.04
C ALA A 120 0.05 22.67 -7.64
N VAL A 121 -0.27 21.38 -7.57
CA VAL A 121 -0.37 20.65 -6.29
C VAL A 121 0.98 20.56 -5.59
N LEU A 122 2.05 20.21 -6.32
CA LEU A 122 3.37 20.10 -5.74
C LEU A 122 3.87 21.45 -5.19
N ASP A 123 3.55 22.57 -5.82
CA ASP A 123 3.95 23.90 -5.39
C ASP A 123 3.27 24.33 -4.07
N GLN A 124 2.09 23.78 -3.75
CA GLN A 124 1.39 24.00 -2.48
C GLN A 124 1.90 23.12 -1.33
N MET A 125 2.81 22.18 -1.60
CA MET A 125 3.26 21.24 -0.56
C MET A 125 4.53 21.73 0.15
N PRO A 126 4.66 21.51 1.49
CA PRO A 126 5.90 21.69 2.21
C PRO A 126 7.04 20.84 1.62
N GLU A 127 8.29 21.31 1.69
CA GLU A 127 9.46 20.75 0.99
C GLU A 127 9.60 19.21 1.12
N GLY A 128 9.59 18.69 2.34
CA GLY A 128 9.75 17.22 2.56
C GLY A 128 8.59 16.41 1.99
N LYS A 129 7.36 16.92 2.08
CA LYS A 129 6.16 16.24 1.54
C LYS A 129 6.09 16.39 0.02
N ARG A 130 6.52 17.51 -0.52
CA ARG A 130 6.69 17.75 -1.97
C ARG A 130 7.67 16.76 -2.58
N LEU A 131 8.78 16.48 -1.89
CA LEU A 131 9.75 15.48 -2.35
C LEU A 131 9.14 14.09 -2.45
N MET A 132 8.39 13.64 -1.43
CA MET A 132 7.67 12.36 -1.46
C MET A 132 6.65 12.31 -2.61
N ALA A 133 5.78 13.32 -2.74
CA ALA A 133 4.79 13.38 -3.81
C ALA A 133 5.47 13.45 -5.20
N GLY A 134 6.59 14.16 -5.29
CA GLY A 134 7.43 14.20 -6.49
C GLY A 134 7.96 12.82 -6.89
N LEU A 135 8.35 11.98 -5.93
CA LEU A 135 8.75 10.59 -6.19
C LEU A 135 7.57 9.71 -6.62
N LEU A 136 6.37 9.91 -6.04
CA LEU A 136 5.18 9.20 -6.50
C LEU A 136 4.88 9.49 -7.98
N TYR A 137 5.02 10.76 -8.39
CA TYR A 137 4.79 11.18 -9.77
C TYR A 137 5.98 10.86 -10.68
N GLY A 138 7.21 11.14 -10.26
CA GLY A 138 8.36 11.07 -11.15
C GLY A 138 8.98 9.67 -11.28
N SER A 139 8.67 8.76 -10.33
CA SER A 139 9.18 7.38 -10.33
C SER A 139 8.05 6.35 -10.36
N GLY A 140 6.79 6.78 -10.37
CA GLY A 140 5.63 5.90 -10.36
C GLY A 140 5.50 5.01 -9.11
N LEU A 141 6.06 5.40 -7.99
CA LEU A 141 6.02 4.64 -6.75
C LEU A 141 4.60 4.57 -6.17
N ARG A 142 4.26 3.43 -5.53
CA ARG A 142 3.13 3.40 -4.61
C ARG A 142 3.46 4.16 -3.33
N LEU A 143 2.45 4.67 -2.63
CA LEU A 143 2.66 5.39 -1.36
C LEU A 143 3.53 4.60 -0.39
N THR A 144 3.16 3.36 -0.13
CA THR A 144 3.90 2.47 0.78
C THR A 144 5.31 2.16 0.30
N GLU A 145 5.53 2.01 -1.01
CA GLU A 145 6.86 1.82 -1.59
C GLU A 145 7.75 3.03 -1.35
N CYS A 146 7.22 4.25 -1.60
CA CYS A 146 7.95 5.49 -1.34
C CYS A 146 8.35 5.63 0.14
N LEU A 147 7.43 5.34 1.06
CA LEU A 147 7.68 5.43 2.50
C LEU A 147 8.67 4.36 2.99
N ASN A 148 8.66 3.18 2.38
CA ASN A 148 9.56 2.08 2.73
C ASN A 148 10.95 2.18 2.09
N LEU A 149 11.21 3.19 1.23
CA LEU A 149 12.53 3.38 0.65
C LEU A 149 13.60 3.56 1.73
N ARG A 150 14.70 2.85 1.55
CA ARG A 150 15.88 2.95 2.39
C ARG A 150 17.02 3.65 1.65
N VAL A 151 17.98 4.16 2.40
CA VAL A 151 19.13 4.88 1.82
C VAL A 151 19.82 4.04 0.74
N LYS A 152 20.00 2.75 0.96
CA LYS A 152 20.64 1.81 0.01
C LYS A 152 19.83 1.52 -1.25
N ASP A 153 18.56 1.93 -1.30
CA ASP A 153 17.68 1.60 -2.42
C ASP A 153 17.72 2.68 -3.51
N VAL A 154 18.54 3.72 -3.33
CA VAL A 154 18.69 4.82 -4.30
C VAL A 154 20.10 4.83 -4.86
N ASP A 155 20.21 4.63 -6.17
CA ASP A 155 21.46 4.79 -6.92
C ASP A 155 21.45 6.15 -7.64
N PHE A 156 22.28 7.05 -7.15
CA PHE A 156 22.38 8.42 -7.71
C PHE A 156 23.26 8.50 -8.96
N GLU A 157 24.11 7.51 -9.20
CA GLU A 157 24.98 7.46 -10.36
C GLU A 157 24.21 6.93 -11.56
N ARG A 158 23.48 5.83 -11.38
CA ARG A 158 22.62 5.26 -12.40
C ARG A 158 21.30 6.00 -12.57
N GLY A 159 20.91 6.83 -11.62
CA GLY A 159 19.62 7.50 -11.63
C GLY A 159 18.45 6.54 -11.43
N GLU A 160 18.62 5.57 -10.54
CA GLU A 160 17.68 4.47 -10.32
C GLU A 160 17.21 4.38 -8.87
N ILE A 161 16.01 3.83 -8.70
CA ILE A 161 15.43 3.45 -7.40
C ILE A 161 15.07 1.98 -7.44
N LEU A 162 15.62 1.19 -6.51
CA LEU A 162 15.28 -0.21 -6.33
C LEU A 162 14.09 -0.33 -5.36
N VAL A 163 12.95 -0.73 -5.87
CA VAL A 163 11.74 -1.01 -5.08
C VAL A 163 11.76 -2.46 -4.65
N ARG A 164 11.88 -2.69 -3.33
CA ARG A 164 11.92 -4.04 -2.76
C ARG A 164 10.54 -4.49 -2.30
N ASN A 165 10.29 -5.80 -2.40
CA ASN A 165 9.03 -6.43 -1.96
C ASN A 165 7.79 -5.69 -2.49
N GLY A 166 7.77 -5.35 -3.78
CA GLY A 166 6.60 -4.78 -4.45
C GLY A 166 5.38 -5.71 -4.33
N LYS A 167 4.26 -5.33 -4.93
CA LYS A 167 3.05 -6.16 -4.95
C LYS A 167 3.38 -7.56 -5.52
N GLY A 168 3.16 -8.60 -4.71
CA GLY A 168 3.52 -9.98 -5.05
C GLY A 168 4.96 -10.38 -4.72
N GLY A 169 5.68 -9.60 -3.89
CA GLY A 169 7.02 -9.95 -3.38
C GLY A 169 8.16 -9.78 -4.42
N LYS A 170 7.89 -9.15 -5.57
CA LYS A 170 8.89 -8.94 -6.63
C LYS A 170 9.59 -7.60 -6.49
N ASP A 171 10.92 -7.62 -6.60
CA ASP A 171 11.73 -6.41 -6.71
C ASP A 171 11.63 -5.84 -8.13
N ARG A 172 11.77 -4.52 -8.26
CA ARG A 172 11.87 -3.83 -9.56
C ARG A 172 12.75 -2.59 -9.44
N VAL A 173 13.28 -2.17 -10.56
CA VAL A 173 13.97 -0.89 -10.70
C VAL A 173 13.04 0.12 -11.36
N THR A 174 13.09 1.36 -10.90
CA THR A 174 12.41 2.50 -11.52
C THR A 174 13.33 3.71 -11.58
N VAL A 175 12.93 4.74 -12.32
CA VAL A 175 13.76 5.92 -12.55
C VAL A 175 13.81 6.83 -11.31
N LEU A 176 14.98 7.40 -11.00
CA LEU A 176 15.12 8.54 -10.13
C LEU A 176 15.11 9.82 -10.99
N PRO A 177 14.09 10.67 -10.88
CA PRO A 177 14.02 11.89 -11.69
C PRO A 177 15.24 12.81 -11.44
N LYS A 178 15.90 13.23 -12.53
CA LYS A 178 17.07 14.12 -12.47
C LYS A 178 16.78 15.41 -11.68
N SER A 179 15.57 15.95 -11.80
CA SER A 179 15.12 17.15 -11.09
C SER A 179 14.94 16.96 -9.58
N LEU A 180 14.73 15.72 -9.12
CA LEU A 180 14.56 15.38 -7.70
C LEU A 180 15.87 14.92 -7.04
N ALA A 181 16.82 14.41 -7.80
CA ALA A 181 18.08 13.88 -7.27
C ALA A 181 18.84 14.89 -6.37
N PRO A 182 19.01 16.17 -6.73
CA PRO A 182 19.67 17.16 -5.85
C PRO A 182 18.91 17.39 -4.55
N LYS A 183 17.56 17.46 -4.62
CA LYS A 183 16.70 17.65 -3.44
C LYS A 183 16.76 16.43 -2.51
N LEU A 184 16.77 15.23 -3.07
CA LEU A 184 16.88 13.99 -2.31
C LEU A 184 18.27 13.87 -1.66
N LYS A 185 19.36 14.24 -2.37
CA LYS A 185 20.71 14.30 -1.78
C LYS A 185 20.77 15.30 -0.62
N ALA A 186 20.17 16.46 -0.75
CA ALA A 186 20.09 17.46 0.33
C ALA A 186 19.30 16.95 1.53
N HIS A 187 18.16 16.30 1.29
CA HIS A 187 17.34 15.64 2.32
C HIS A 187 18.15 14.57 3.06
N LEU A 188 18.85 13.68 2.35
CA LEU A 188 19.67 12.63 2.95
C LEU A 188 20.85 13.18 3.76
N ARG A 189 21.48 14.30 3.33
CA ARG A 189 22.52 14.96 4.13
C ARG A 189 22.00 15.44 5.48
N LYS A 190 20.84 16.13 5.49
CA LYS A 190 20.19 16.57 6.74
C LYS A 190 19.82 15.38 7.61
N HIS A 191 19.29 14.33 6.99
CA HIS A 191 18.89 13.10 7.70
C HIS A 191 20.10 12.35 8.27
N LYS A 192 21.24 12.30 7.56
CA LYS A 192 22.46 11.65 8.05
C LYS A 192 23.02 12.36 9.28
N ALA A 193 23.05 13.70 9.29
CA ALA A 193 23.48 14.47 10.44
C ALA A 193 22.57 14.26 11.66
N TRP A 194 21.25 14.21 11.45
CA TRP A 194 20.31 13.85 12.51
C TRP A 194 20.50 12.40 13.00
N PHE A 195 20.69 11.44 12.07
CA PHE A 195 20.91 10.03 12.40
C PHE A 195 22.16 9.83 13.28
N ALA A 196 23.25 10.53 13.00
CA ALA A 196 24.45 10.47 13.81
C ALA A 196 24.15 10.82 15.29
N LYS A 197 23.44 11.92 15.55
CA LYS A 197 23.04 12.33 16.91
C LYS A 197 22.19 11.27 17.63
N VAL A 198 21.15 10.75 16.97
CA VAL A 198 20.29 9.76 17.61
C VAL A 198 20.96 8.41 17.78
N SER A 199 22.01 8.11 17.00
CA SER A 199 22.81 6.89 17.14
C SER A 199 23.74 6.97 18.35
N GLU A 200 24.36 8.13 18.58
CA GLU A 200 25.16 8.40 19.79
C GLU A 200 24.32 8.25 21.07
N GLU A 201 23.03 8.58 21.00
CA GLU A 201 22.07 8.42 22.10
C GLU A 201 21.49 6.98 22.20
N GLY A 202 22.00 6.03 21.41
CA GLY A 202 21.48 4.65 21.36
C GLY A 202 20.10 4.48 20.72
N ARG A 203 19.56 5.51 20.08
CA ARG A 203 18.20 5.55 19.50
C ARG A 203 18.16 5.40 17.98
N GLY A 204 19.26 4.95 17.36
CA GLY A 204 19.41 4.82 15.91
C GLY A 204 18.74 3.57 15.29
N ARG A 205 18.07 2.74 16.08
CA ARG A 205 17.49 1.47 15.61
C ARG A 205 16.28 1.70 14.70
N CYS A 206 16.34 1.24 13.42
CA CYS A 206 15.21 1.23 12.53
C CYS A 206 14.52 -0.16 12.49
N SER A 207 13.25 -0.17 12.09
CA SER A 207 12.52 -1.40 11.82
C SER A 207 13.11 -2.12 10.62
N MET A 208 13.28 -3.43 10.72
CA MET A 208 13.78 -4.32 9.68
C MET A 208 12.75 -5.40 9.38
N PRO A 209 12.79 -6.02 8.18
CA PRO A 209 12.09 -7.27 7.95
C PRO A 209 12.61 -8.35 8.93
N ASP A 210 11.69 -9.06 9.59
CA ASP A 210 11.99 -9.94 10.74
C ASP A 210 13.13 -10.94 10.49
N ALA A 211 13.16 -11.56 9.32
CA ALA A 211 14.20 -12.52 8.97
C ALA A 211 15.59 -11.87 8.84
N LEU A 212 15.65 -10.65 8.29
CA LEU A 212 16.90 -9.92 8.09
C LEU A 212 17.47 -9.37 9.40
N GLU A 213 16.61 -8.98 10.35
CA GLU A 213 17.06 -8.51 11.65
C GLU A 213 17.78 -9.62 12.44
N ARG A 214 17.29 -10.86 12.34
CA ARG A 214 17.96 -12.02 12.95
C ARG A 214 19.26 -12.38 12.24
N LYS A 215 19.29 -12.31 10.91
CA LYS A 215 20.48 -12.64 10.11
C LYS A 215 21.58 -11.58 10.24
N TYR A 216 21.20 -10.31 10.37
CA TYR A 216 22.11 -9.16 10.43
C TYR A 216 21.77 -8.27 11.62
N PRO A 217 22.17 -8.63 12.86
CA PRO A 217 21.79 -7.90 14.08
C PRO A 217 22.26 -6.43 14.12
N ALA A 218 23.37 -6.10 13.44
CA ALA A 218 23.88 -4.74 13.35
C ALA A 218 23.13 -3.87 12.31
N ALA A 219 22.49 -4.49 11.33
CA ALA A 219 21.85 -3.76 10.22
C ALA A 219 20.81 -2.71 10.65
N PRO A 220 19.99 -2.89 11.71
CA PRO A 220 19.06 -1.87 12.17
C PRO A 220 19.70 -0.54 12.55
N PHE A 221 21.01 -0.55 12.90
CA PHE A 221 21.79 0.59 13.34
C PHE A 221 22.68 1.18 12.23
N GLU A 222 22.70 0.57 11.06
CA GLU A 222 23.50 1.06 9.93
C GLU A 222 22.76 2.11 9.12
N TRP A 223 23.48 3.14 8.66
CA TRP A 223 22.94 4.22 7.84
C TRP A 223 22.23 3.71 6.57
N LYS A 224 22.83 2.77 5.87
CA LYS A 224 22.27 2.24 4.59
C LYS A 224 20.89 1.60 4.74
N TRP A 225 20.53 1.14 5.95
CA TRP A 225 19.25 0.52 6.25
C TRP A 225 18.18 1.51 6.74
N GLN A 226 18.57 2.75 7.07
CA GLN A 226 17.60 3.76 7.53
C GLN A 226 16.58 4.08 6.43
N PHE A 227 15.34 4.34 6.85
CA PHE A 227 14.33 4.85 5.93
C PHE A 227 14.72 6.24 5.43
N ILE A 228 14.43 6.55 4.15
CA ILE A 228 14.63 7.90 3.61
C ILE A 228 13.67 8.88 4.29
N PHE A 229 12.45 8.42 4.58
CA PHE A 229 11.40 9.20 5.24
C PHE A 229 11.00 8.55 6.57
N PRO A 230 11.83 8.67 7.63
CA PRO A 230 11.54 8.06 8.91
C PRO A 230 10.42 8.77 9.66
N ALA A 231 9.76 8.04 10.55
CA ALA A 231 8.87 8.64 11.53
C ALA A 231 9.64 9.57 12.48
N PRO A 232 9.03 10.70 12.92
CA PRO A 232 9.69 11.66 13.82
C PRO A 232 10.07 11.03 15.16
N ARG A 233 9.27 10.09 15.65
CA ARG A 233 9.48 9.38 16.91
C ARG A 233 9.51 7.87 16.68
N PRO A 234 10.36 7.13 17.43
CA PRO A 234 10.26 5.68 17.45
C PRO A 234 8.93 5.26 18.09
N SER A 235 8.46 4.08 17.73
CA SER A 235 7.25 3.47 18.28
C SER A 235 7.49 2.01 18.62
N GLN A 236 6.66 1.46 19.48
CA GLN A 236 6.67 0.05 19.79
C GLN A 236 6.17 -0.76 18.60
N ASP A 237 6.97 -1.72 18.16
CA ASP A 237 6.57 -2.66 17.12
C ASP A 237 5.54 -3.64 17.70
N PRO A 238 4.34 -3.78 17.09
CA PRO A 238 3.25 -4.55 17.67
C PRO A 238 3.49 -6.07 17.69
N ARG A 239 4.46 -6.56 16.93
CA ARG A 239 4.80 -7.99 16.88
C ARG A 239 5.97 -8.34 17.82
N SER A 240 7.02 -7.52 17.80
CA SER A 240 8.23 -7.78 18.60
C SER A 240 8.25 -7.05 19.94
N MET A 241 7.30 -6.13 20.19
CA MET A 241 7.22 -5.26 21.37
C MET A 241 8.47 -4.36 21.59
N GLN A 242 9.38 -4.35 20.64
CA GLN A 242 10.61 -3.56 20.69
C GLN A 242 10.36 -2.14 20.19
N ILE A 243 11.05 -1.16 20.79
CA ILE A 243 11.03 0.21 20.32
C ILE A 243 11.92 0.33 19.10
N LYS A 244 11.32 0.70 17.95
CA LYS A 244 11.99 0.83 16.65
C LYS A 244 11.49 2.09 15.93
N ARG A 245 12.31 2.64 15.06
CA ARG A 245 11.89 3.71 14.18
C ARG A 245 11.36 3.12 12.87
N HIS A 246 10.10 3.38 12.59
CA HIS A 246 9.45 3.03 11.34
C HIS A 246 9.57 4.17 10.31
N HIS A 247 9.08 3.94 9.11
CA HIS A 247 8.83 5.00 8.13
C HIS A 247 7.71 5.94 8.59
N LEU A 248 7.62 7.09 7.95
CA LEU A 248 6.53 8.05 8.18
C LEU A 248 5.16 7.39 7.95
N ASN A 249 4.17 7.76 8.76
CA ASN A 249 2.81 7.23 8.59
C ASN A 249 2.18 7.73 7.27
N GLU A 250 1.52 6.85 6.57
CA GLU A 250 0.85 7.11 5.29
C GLU A 250 -0.10 8.33 5.35
N THR A 251 -0.82 8.47 6.45
CA THR A 251 -1.82 9.53 6.63
C THR A 251 -1.20 10.93 6.56
N VAL A 252 0.08 11.06 6.90
CA VAL A 252 0.78 12.37 6.86
C VAL A 252 0.88 12.88 5.42
N LEU A 253 1.28 12.01 4.46
CA LEU A 253 1.34 12.41 3.06
C LEU A 253 -0.05 12.53 2.45
N GLN A 254 -0.96 11.61 2.79
CA GLN A 254 -2.35 11.65 2.31
C GLN A 254 -3.07 12.95 2.69
N ARG A 255 -2.90 13.43 3.93
CA ARG A 255 -3.46 14.71 4.39
C ARG A 255 -2.82 15.88 3.63
N ALA A 256 -1.50 15.90 3.51
CA ALA A 256 -0.80 16.93 2.79
C ALA A 256 -1.21 17.04 1.31
N VAL A 257 -1.45 15.90 0.65
CA VAL A 257 -1.98 15.88 -0.73
C VAL A 257 -3.37 16.50 -0.78
N LYS A 258 -4.28 16.12 0.13
CA LYS A 258 -5.65 16.69 0.19
C LYS A 258 -5.63 18.21 0.42
N GLU A 259 -4.79 18.69 1.32
CA GLU A 259 -4.62 20.10 1.62
C GLU A 259 -4.07 20.87 0.39
N ALA A 260 -3.04 20.32 -0.25
CA ALA A 260 -2.44 20.92 -1.44
C ALA A 260 -3.40 20.97 -2.64
N VAL A 261 -4.20 19.93 -2.85
CA VAL A 261 -5.23 19.89 -3.90
C VAL A 261 -6.26 20.99 -3.71
N ARG A 262 -6.74 21.19 -2.46
CA ARG A 262 -7.67 22.28 -2.14
C ARG A 262 -7.03 23.65 -2.38
N ALA A 263 -5.80 23.83 -1.91
CA ALA A 263 -5.07 25.10 -2.08
C ALA A 263 -4.78 25.42 -3.57
N ALA A 264 -4.59 24.39 -4.40
CA ALA A 264 -4.41 24.54 -5.84
C ALA A 264 -5.73 24.75 -6.61
N GLY A 265 -6.90 24.74 -5.95
CA GLY A 265 -8.20 24.92 -6.58
C GLY A 265 -8.62 23.79 -7.54
N ILE A 266 -8.08 22.59 -7.33
CA ILE A 266 -8.35 21.44 -8.22
C ILE A 266 -9.62 20.72 -7.75
N THR A 267 -10.59 20.55 -8.67
CA THR A 267 -11.88 19.89 -8.40
C THR A 267 -11.85 18.38 -8.54
N LYS A 268 -10.81 17.82 -9.19
CA LYS A 268 -10.63 16.38 -9.35
C LYS A 268 -10.37 15.69 -8.01
N SER A 269 -10.81 14.42 -7.88
CA SER A 269 -10.55 13.60 -6.70
C SER A 269 -9.10 13.08 -6.73
N VAL A 270 -8.16 13.87 -6.20
CA VAL A 270 -6.73 13.54 -6.21
C VAL A 270 -6.31 12.86 -4.91
N SER A 271 -5.58 11.76 -5.04
CA SER A 271 -4.96 10.99 -3.97
C SER A 271 -3.46 10.75 -4.26
N CYS A 272 -2.75 10.13 -3.32
CA CYS A 272 -1.37 9.68 -3.59
C CYS A 272 -1.28 8.72 -4.80
N HIS A 273 -2.32 7.92 -5.05
CA HIS A 273 -2.38 7.02 -6.21
C HIS A 273 -2.55 7.78 -7.53
N THR A 274 -3.21 8.93 -7.50
CA THR A 274 -3.42 9.77 -8.69
C THR A 274 -2.09 10.27 -9.27
N PHE A 275 -1.08 10.54 -8.44
CA PHE A 275 0.28 10.86 -8.93
C PHE A 275 0.88 9.73 -9.75
N ARG A 276 0.75 8.49 -9.28
CA ARG A 276 1.23 7.33 -10.02
C ARG A 276 0.41 7.05 -11.28
N HIS A 277 -0.91 7.27 -11.27
CA HIS A 277 -1.73 7.19 -12.47
C HIS A 277 -1.31 8.24 -13.50
N SER A 278 -1.06 9.47 -13.04
CA SER A 278 -0.58 10.55 -13.91
C SER A 278 0.82 10.27 -14.48
N PHE A 279 1.72 9.64 -13.70
CA PHE A 279 3.02 9.17 -14.21
C PHE A 279 2.84 8.19 -15.37
N ALA A 280 2.03 7.15 -15.18
CA ALA A 280 1.80 6.14 -16.20
C ALA A 280 1.19 6.73 -17.48
N THR A 281 0.16 7.58 -17.31
CA THR A 281 -0.53 8.23 -18.42
C THR A 281 0.41 9.15 -19.19
N HIS A 282 1.18 9.99 -18.49
CA HIS A 282 2.09 10.94 -19.16
C HIS A 282 3.25 10.25 -19.87
N LEU A 283 3.75 9.12 -19.36
CA LEU A 283 4.74 8.34 -20.11
C LEU A 283 4.17 7.80 -21.42
N LEU A 284 2.94 7.29 -21.41
CA LEU A 284 2.28 6.82 -22.62
C LEU A 284 1.99 8.00 -23.59
N GLU A 285 1.59 9.17 -23.09
CA GLU A 285 1.41 10.41 -23.88
C GLU A 285 2.75 10.87 -24.51
N ASP A 286 3.85 10.70 -23.80
CA ASP A 286 5.20 11.03 -24.24
C ASP A 286 5.78 9.95 -25.18
N GLY A 287 5.02 8.90 -25.53
CA GLY A 287 5.36 7.89 -26.55
C GLY A 287 6.10 6.64 -26.03
N TYR A 288 6.25 6.49 -24.72
CA TYR A 288 6.81 5.25 -24.16
C TYR A 288 5.84 4.08 -24.36
N ASP A 289 6.39 2.91 -24.66
CA ASP A 289 5.58 1.72 -24.86
C ASP A 289 5.00 1.17 -23.54
N ILE A 290 3.91 0.42 -23.65
CA ILE A 290 3.15 -0.08 -22.51
C ILE A 290 3.94 -1.10 -21.66
N ARG A 291 4.87 -1.84 -22.24
CA ARG A 291 5.70 -2.80 -21.52
C ARG A 291 6.71 -2.09 -20.62
N THR A 292 7.36 -1.06 -21.13
CA THR A 292 8.22 -0.18 -20.34
C THR A 292 7.45 0.42 -19.17
N VAL A 293 6.23 0.93 -19.39
CA VAL A 293 5.39 1.46 -18.30
C VAL A 293 4.97 0.38 -17.31
N GLN A 294 4.64 -0.83 -17.80
CA GLN A 294 4.31 -1.98 -16.96
C GLN A 294 5.46 -2.35 -16.02
N GLU A 295 6.68 -2.44 -16.56
CA GLU A 295 7.90 -2.77 -15.81
C GLU A 295 8.21 -1.72 -14.74
N LEU A 296 8.23 -0.44 -15.10
CA LEU A 296 8.45 0.66 -14.16
C LEU A 296 7.42 0.67 -13.03
N LEU A 297 6.16 0.37 -13.33
CA LEU A 297 5.10 0.28 -12.35
C LEU A 297 5.15 -1.04 -11.54
N GLY A 298 5.76 -2.09 -12.04
CA GLY A 298 5.75 -3.42 -11.44
C GLY A 298 4.34 -4.02 -11.38
N HIS A 299 3.64 -3.99 -12.50
CA HIS A 299 2.38 -4.71 -12.66
C HIS A 299 2.66 -6.12 -13.16
N SER A 300 2.25 -7.11 -12.38
CA SER A 300 2.39 -8.53 -12.74
C SER A 300 1.54 -8.93 -13.95
N ASP A 301 0.43 -8.21 -14.15
CA ASP A 301 -0.50 -8.41 -15.25
C ASP A 301 -0.61 -7.12 -16.08
N VAL A 302 -0.43 -7.25 -17.38
CA VAL A 302 -0.54 -6.14 -18.33
C VAL A 302 -1.94 -5.52 -18.32
N SER A 303 -2.98 -6.30 -18.02
CA SER A 303 -4.36 -5.80 -17.92
C SER A 303 -4.48 -4.65 -16.91
N THR A 304 -3.66 -4.65 -15.86
CA THR A 304 -3.58 -3.55 -14.89
C THR A 304 -2.97 -2.28 -15.51
N THR A 305 -2.13 -2.40 -16.54
CA THR A 305 -1.53 -1.25 -17.24
C THR A 305 -2.42 -0.82 -18.42
N MET A 306 -3.19 -1.74 -18.98
CA MET A 306 -4.15 -1.45 -20.05
C MET A 306 -5.22 -0.42 -19.68
N ILE A 307 -5.49 -0.20 -18.40
CA ILE A 307 -6.39 0.86 -17.95
C ILE A 307 -5.94 2.27 -18.37
N TYR A 308 -4.66 2.46 -18.73
CA TYR A 308 -4.12 3.73 -19.20
C TYR A 308 -4.14 3.87 -20.73
N THR A 309 -4.45 2.80 -21.47
CA THR A 309 -4.41 2.83 -22.96
C THR A 309 -5.53 3.67 -23.58
N HIS A 310 -6.58 4.04 -22.81
CA HIS A 310 -7.56 5.01 -23.25
C HIS A 310 -6.92 6.35 -23.69
N VAL A 311 -5.71 6.64 -23.23
CA VAL A 311 -4.91 7.79 -23.65
C VAL A 311 -4.24 7.56 -25.01
N LEU A 312 -3.76 6.33 -25.26
CA LEU A 312 -3.14 5.94 -26.55
C LEU A 312 -4.19 5.88 -27.67
N ASN A 313 -5.31 5.29 -27.36
CA ASN A 313 -6.45 5.21 -28.29
C ASN A 313 -7.13 6.57 -28.43
N ARG A 314 -6.43 7.66 -28.17
CA ARG A 314 -6.83 9.06 -28.35
C ARG A 314 -8.34 9.25 -28.60
N GLY A 315 -9.19 8.43 -27.98
CA GLY A 315 -10.63 8.24 -28.24
C GLY A 315 -11.28 9.60 -28.29
N GLY A 316 -11.32 10.54 -28.02
CA GLY A 316 -11.75 11.90 -28.33
C GLY A 316 -10.63 12.85 -28.76
N ARG A 317 -9.33 12.51 -28.62
CA ARG A 317 -8.20 13.42 -28.94
C ARG A 317 -7.42 13.02 -30.17
N GLY A 318 -7.62 11.84 -30.72
CA GLY A 318 -6.99 11.37 -31.95
C GLY A 318 -7.95 11.29 -33.13
N VAL A 319 -9.24 11.44 -32.85
CA VAL A 319 -10.28 11.55 -33.87
C VAL A 319 -10.67 13.02 -33.94
N ARG A 320 -10.54 13.64 -35.12
CA ARG A 320 -11.19 14.93 -35.35
C ARG A 320 -12.70 14.75 -35.25
N SER A 321 -13.32 15.56 -34.44
CA SER A 321 -14.78 15.56 -34.39
C SER A 321 -15.33 15.83 -35.82
N PRO A 322 -16.35 15.08 -36.29
CA PRO A 322 -17.01 15.44 -37.54
C PRO A 322 -17.49 16.88 -37.54
N ALA A 323 -17.83 17.44 -36.38
CA ALA A 323 -18.23 18.84 -36.24
C ALA A 323 -17.08 19.83 -36.50
N ASP A 324 -15.81 19.43 -36.34
CA ASP A 324 -14.64 20.28 -36.60
C ASP A 324 -14.35 20.39 -38.13
N THR A 325 -15.10 19.68 -38.96
CA THR A 325 -14.96 19.64 -40.44
C THR A 325 -16.19 20.19 -41.14
N LEU A 326 -17.20 20.66 -40.40
CA LEU A 326 -18.35 21.40 -40.91
C LEU A 326 -18.01 22.89 -41.11
#